data_a463d6007002e561f459997841845f2e
#
_entry.id   a463d6007002e561f459997841845f2e
#
_cell.length_a   1.000
_cell.length_b   1.000
_cell.length_c   1.000
_cell.angle_alpha   90.00
_cell.angle_beta   90.00
_cell.angle_gamma   90.00
#
_symmetry.space_group_name_H-M   'P 1'
#
loop_
_entity.id
_entity.type
_entity.pdbx_description
1 polymer ?
#
loop_
_entity_poly.entity_id
_entity_poly.type
_entity_poly.pdbx_seq_one_letter_code
_entity_poly.pdbx_strand_id
1 'polypeptide(L)'
;MNTRLGAAPPAIALVAALVSACSTVVAGTPVAETTVARLDPGNFPTTPRTVTAESAADAWQQEGMILADAVIAPSDVDAALTALVTDEFEGAGGPLLRIGQIIERNSLRGVPVGGIPPAKAASLELNTKFDVGFMSTAGDSATTPRTQLSATLLRFSTDAGAEKAVITLRADPPAPAALARIPGAVLVSSASGGGVTKTVVAAPVNNLVALVWATTRGTDSADLAIRGLTSQLERARTYRPSIALSSVVIPAVPMDRDGIMSRTLESQNDNQNKTRTAFGLSSGFELGDGYFTARTAYLINRNPGWLRVATRNGIDLIGKTNRTSVLRARDRASAKVYLVEVRVDPGSTQAYEVPGLSRDDAGCTYDSVLTRPYTCYATVGRYVLQAESTTLDLARQAISATYLINRTVGEN
;
A
#
# COMPACT_ATOMS: atom_id res chain seq x y z
N MET A 1 -56.31 -62.83 -14.39
CA MET A 1 -55.73 -63.13 -15.71
C MET A 1 -54.53 -62.20 -15.90
N ASN A 2 -53.38 -62.85 -16.17
CA ASN A 2 -52.13 -62.33 -16.68
C ASN A 2 -51.32 -61.37 -15.86
N THR A 3 -50.45 -61.92 -15.06
CA THR A 3 -49.06 -61.70 -14.77
C THR A 3 -48.24 -61.06 -15.89
N ARG A 4 -47.42 -60.05 -15.54
CA ARG A 4 -46.07 -59.94 -16.12
C ARG A 4 -45.08 -59.38 -15.09
N LEU A 5 -44.14 -60.20 -14.72
CA LEU A 5 -42.90 -59.87 -14.10
C LEU A 5 -42.08 -58.94 -15.04
N GLY A 6 -41.50 -57.89 -14.51
CA GLY A 6 -40.51 -57.05 -15.16
C GLY A 6 -39.26 -56.98 -14.29
N ALA A 7 -38.19 -57.54 -14.83
CA ALA A 7 -36.90 -57.69 -14.23
C ALA A 7 -36.21 -56.34 -13.92
N ALA A 8 -35.54 -56.24 -12.78
CA ALA A 8 -34.63 -55.19 -12.42
C ALA A 8 -33.26 -55.39 -13.14
N PRO A 9 -32.62 -54.34 -13.64
CA PRO A 9 -31.25 -54.44 -14.12
C PRO A 9 -30.21 -54.32 -12.97
N PRO A 10 -29.11 -55.02 -13.06
CA PRO A 10 -28.02 -54.91 -12.07
C PRO A 10 -27.11 -53.72 -12.45
N ALA A 11 -27.15 -52.67 -11.67
CA ALA A 11 -26.30 -51.50 -11.79
C ALA A 11 -25.58 -51.17 -10.47
N ILE A 12 -24.90 -52.15 -9.91
CA ILE A 12 -23.99 -51.95 -8.77
C ILE A 12 -22.76 -52.85 -8.99
N ALA A 13 -21.84 -52.44 -9.85
CA ALA A 13 -20.49 -53.04 -9.94
C ALA A 13 -19.52 -52.20 -10.75
N LEU A 14 -19.51 -50.85 -10.65
CA LEU A 14 -18.54 -50.04 -11.39
C LEU A 14 -18.07 -48.79 -10.65
N VAL A 15 -18.01 -48.79 -9.34
CA VAL A 15 -17.50 -47.63 -8.54
C VAL A 15 -16.28 -47.98 -7.69
N ALA A 16 -15.80 -49.22 -7.69
CA ALA A 16 -14.69 -49.64 -6.83
C ALA A 16 -13.29 -49.62 -7.49
N ALA A 17 -13.13 -49.09 -8.72
CA ALA A 17 -11.86 -49.19 -9.46
C ALA A 17 -11.16 -47.83 -9.77
N LEU A 18 -11.55 -46.70 -9.16
CA LEU A 18 -10.96 -45.39 -9.47
C LEU A 18 -10.24 -44.71 -8.31
N VAL A 19 -9.95 -45.38 -7.21
CA VAL A 19 -9.23 -44.79 -6.06
C VAL A 19 -7.79 -45.34 -5.92
N SER A 20 -7.25 -45.98 -6.94
CA SER A 20 -5.84 -46.42 -6.95
C SER A 20 -4.97 -45.56 -7.85
N ALA A 21 -5.19 -44.26 -7.93
CA ALA A 21 -4.33 -43.34 -8.67
C ALA A 21 -3.25 -42.79 -7.77
N CYS A 22 -2.13 -43.48 -7.72
CA CYS A 22 -0.77 -42.96 -7.69
C CYS A 22 -0.46 -41.84 -6.69
N SER A 23 -0.22 -42.19 -5.45
CA SER A 23 0.78 -41.46 -4.67
C SER A 23 2.16 -41.96 -5.13
N THR A 24 2.70 -41.37 -6.20
CA THR A 24 4.13 -41.44 -6.45
C THR A 24 4.81 -40.62 -5.35
N VAL A 25 5.27 -41.26 -4.31
CA VAL A 25 6.27 -40.68 -3.40
C VAL A 25 7.52 -40.44 -4.26
N VAL A 26 7.70 -39.25 -4.75
CA VAL A 26 8.98 -38.79 -5.27
C VAL A 26 9.91 -38.80 -4.06
N ALA A 27 10.83 -39.77 -4.00
CA ALA A 27 11.91 -39.75 -3.04
C ALA A 27 12.74 -38.47 -3.31
N GLY A 28 12.37 -37.35 -2.66
CA GLY A 28 13.21 -36.18 -2.65
C GLY A 28 14.48 -36.54 -1.90
N THR A 29 15.63 -36.38 -2.54
CA THR A 29 16.91 -36.40 -1.83
C THR A 29 16.80 -35.34 -0.73
N PRO A 30 17.00 -35.67 0.57
CA PRO A 30 17.00 -34.67 1.59
C PRO A 30 18.14 -33.71 1.25
N VAL A 31 17.81 -32.49 0.84
CA VAL A 31 18.77 -31.41 0.75
C VAL A 31 19.23 -31.22 2.18
N ALA A 32 20.52 -31.42 2.44
CA ALA A 32 21.10 -31.20 3.76
C ALA A 32 20.63 -29.85 4.28
N GLU A 33 19.91 -29.83 5.40
CA GLU A 33 19.50 -28.59 6.04
C GLU A 33 20.75 -27.74 6.23
N THR A 34 20.81 -26.65 5.51
CA THR A 34 21.89 -25.67 5.68
C THR A 34 21.91 -25.31 7.16
N THR A 35 23.02 -25.52 7.79
CA THR A 35 23.23 -25.50 9.23
C THR A 35 22.77 -24.14 9.81
N VAL A 36 21.51 -24.10 10.24
CA VAL A 36 20.89 -22.97 10.99
C VAL A 36 21.70 -22.62 12.25
N ALA A 37 22.57 -23.52 12.68
CA ALA A 37 23.48 -23.37 13.82
C ALA A 37 24.47 -22.20 13.74
N ARG A 38 24.53 -21.45 12.61
CA ARG A 38 25.43 -20.31 12.43
C ARG A 38 24.74 -18.95 12.34
N LEU A 39 23.38 -18.91 12.39
CA LEU A 39 22.67 -17.64 12.37
C LEU A 39 22.80 -16.97 13.74
N ASP A 40 23.24 -15.71 13.72
CA ASP A 40 23.28 -14.86 14.90
C ASP A 40 22.09 -13.88 14.87
N PRO A 41 21.00 -14.12 15.61
CA PRO A 41 19.88 -13.19 15.73
C PRO A 41 20.16 -12.06 16.74
N GLY A 42 21.32 -12.05 17.41
CA GLY A 42 21.58 -11.14 18.51
C GLY A 42 20.51 -11.24 19.60
N ASN A 43 20.02 -10.09 20.05
CA ASN A 43 18.95 -10.00 21.07
C ASN A 43 17.54 -9.92 20.45
N PHE A 44 17.39 -10.10 19.13
CA PHE A 44 16.08 -10.08 18.49
C PHE A 44 15.30 -11.36 18.75
N PRO A 45 13.95 -11.27 18.90
CA PRO A 45 13.10 -12.45 19.00
C PRO A 45 13.15 -13.27 17.70
N THR A 46 13.04 -14.58 17.85
CA THR A 46 13.08 -15.54 16.73
C THR A 46 11.75 -16.30 16.57
N THR A 47 10.72 -15.85 17.27
CA THR A 47 9.36 -16.40 17.21
C THR A 47 8.38 -15.34 16.72
N PRO A 48 7.29 -15.74 16.03
CA PRO A 48 6.25 -14.81 15.60
C PRO A 48 5.65 -14.05 16.79
N ARG A 49 5.33 -12.78 16.55
CA ARG A 49 4.68 -11.91 17.53
C ARG A 49 3.18 -11.81 17.31
N THR A 50 2.42 -11.47 18.34
CA THR A 50 1.03 -11.01 18.20
C THR A 50 1.04 -9.53 17.84
N VAL A 51 0.23 -9.13 16.86
CA VAL A 51 0.15 -7.75 16.38
C VAL A 51 -1.24 -7.19 16.65
N THR A 52 -1.30 -6.19 17.49
CA THR A 52 -2.54 -5.47 17.84
C THR A 52 -2.29 -3.98 17.73
N ALA A 53 -3.34 -3.18 17.52
CA ALA A 53 -3.23 -1.73 17.59
C ALA A 53 -2.98 -1.31 19.04
N GLU A 54 -1.92 -0.58 19.30
CA GLU A 54 -1.60 -0.05 20.62
C GLU A 54 -2.34 1.26 20.88
N SER A 55 -2.74 1.95 19.80
CA SER A 55 -3.45 3.21 19.85
C SER A 55 -4.51 3.32 18.75
N ALA A 56 -5.42 4.28 18.91
CA ALA A 56 -6.35 4.62 17.85
C ALA A 56 -5.63 5.14 16.59
N ALA A 57 -4.48 5.78 16.72
CA ALA A 57 -3.69 6.27 15.59
C ALA A 57 -3.16 5.11 14.75
N ASP A 58 -2.66 4.03 15.37
CA ASP A 58 -2.17 2.85 14.65
C ASP A 58 -3.30 2.18 13.86
N ALA A 59 -4.46 2.03 14.50
CA ALA A 59 -5.65 1.47 13.87
C ALA A 59 -6.10 2.31 12.66
N TRP A 60 -6.15 3.63 12.79
CA TRP A 60 -6.52 4.53 11.70
C TRP A 60 -5.48 4.56 10.58
N GLN A 61 -4.20 4.48 10.93
CA GLN A 61 -3.13 4.38 9.95
C GLN A 61 -3.26 3.09 9.13
N GLN A 62 -3.52 1.96 9.79
CA GLN A 62 -3.75 0.69 9.07
C GLN A 62 -4.98 0.75 8.17
N GLU A 63 -6.08 1.34 8.64
CA GLU A 63 -7.26 1.55 7.80
C GLU A 63 -6.98 2.46 6.61
N GLY A 64 -6.17 3.49 6.78
CA GLY A 64 -5.69 4.35 5.69
C GLY A 64 -4.87 3.59 4.64
N MET A 65 -4.05 2.62 5.04
CA MET A 65 -3.32 1.75 4.12
C MET A 65 -4.27 0.81 3.35
N ILE A 66 -5.32 0.31 4.00
CA ILE A 66 -6.36 -0.50 3.35
C ILE A 66 -7.15 0.36 2.35
N LEU A 67 -7.51 1.59 2.73
CA LEU A 67 -8.20 2.55 1.87
C LEU A 67 -7.39 2.90 0.62
N ALA A 68 -6.06 2.95 0.73
CA ALA A 68 -5.15 3.26 -0.37
C ALA A 68 -5.33 2.34 -1.58
N ASP A 69 -5.68 1.07 -1.39
CA ASP A 69 -5.95 0.14 -2.49
C ASP A 69 -7.14 0.57 -3.36
N ALA A 70 -8.05 1.36 -2.82
CA ALA A 70 -9.20 1.91 -3.53
C ALA A 70 -8.93 3.30 -4.15
N VAL A 71 -7.71 3.85 -3.99
CA VAL A 71 -7.29 5.10 -4.63
C VAL A 71 -6.67 4.81 -5.98
N ILE A 72 -6.99 5.60 -7.00
CA ILE A 72 -6.34 5.51 -8.32
C ILE A 72 -4.91 6.05 -8.27
N ALA A 73 -4.02 5.47 -9.06
CA ALA A 73 -2.81 6.17 -9.45
C ALA A 73 -3.16 7.20 -10.52
N PRO A 74 -2.58 8.42 -10.51
CA PRO A 74 -2.77 9.36 -11.62
C PRO A 74 -2.46 8.77 -13.00
N SER A 75 -1.51 7.84 -13.08
CA SER A 75 -1.19 7.07 -14.30
C SER A 75 -2.30 6.13 -14.77
N ASP A 76 -3.30 5.83 -13.96
CA ASP A 76 -4.50 5.09 -14.37
C ASP A 76 -5.43 5.98 -15.23
N VAL A 77 -5.31 7.31 -15.16
CA VAL A 77 -6.09 8.30 -15.90
C VAL A 77 -5.33 8.82 -17.13
N ASP A 78 -4.04 9.03 -16.94
CA ASP A 78 -3.12 9.47 -18.00
C ASP A 78 -1.74 8.84 -17.75
N ALA A 79 -1.31 7.99 -18.68
CA ALA A 79 -0.07 7.21 -18.56
C ALA A 79 1.21 8.07 -18.39
N ALA A 80 1.16 9.36 -18.76
CA ALA A 80 2.26 10.30 -18.56
C ALA A 80 2.42 10.74 -17.10
N LEU A 81 1.38 10.60 -16.26
CA LEU A 81 1.38 11.08 -14.88
C LEU A 81 2.06 10.07 -13.93
N THR A 82 3.35 9.93 -14.08
CA THR A 82 4.17 8.98 -13.28
C THR A 82 5.20 9.65 -12.38
N ALA A 83 5.51 10.92 -12.63
CA ALA A 83 6.57 11.61 -11.93
C ALA A 83 6.12 12.06 -10.52
N LEU A 84 7.04 11.90 -9.57
CA LEU A 84 6.94 12.54 -8.28
C LEU A 84 7.15 14.05 -8.44
N VAL A 85 6.13 14.83 -8.16
CA VAL A 85 6.22 16.29 -8.23
C VAL A 85 6.88 16.81 -6.96
N THR A 86 8.05 17.43 -7.13
CA THR A 86 8.84 18.02 -6.04
C THR A 86 8.67 19.52 -5.93
N ASP A 87 8.28 20.20 -7.02
CA ASP A 87 8.12 21.64 -7.06
C ASP A 87 6.65 22.05 -6.99
N GLU A 88 6.43 23.20 -6.37
CA GLU A 88 5.12 23.85 -6.39
C GLU A 88 4.79 24.35 -7.80
N PHE A 89 3.54 24.21 -8.22
CA PHE A 89 3.03 25.00 -9.32
C PHE A 89 3.08 26.46 -8.89
N GLU A 90 3.99 27.26 -9.45
CA GLU A 90 4.10 28.68 -9.16
C GLU A 90 2.74 29.36 -9.22
N GLY A 91 2.34 30.02 -8.16
CA GLY A 91 1.07 30.73 -8.03
C GLY A 91 -0.11 29.94 -7.44
N ALA A 92 0.04 28.65 -7.12
CA ALA A 92 -1.03 27.87 -6.50
C ALA A 92 -1.08 27.93 -4.96
N GLY A 93 -0.11 28.59 -4.33
CA GLY A 93 -0.12 28.95 -2.90
C GLY A 93 -0.51 27.81 -1.95
N GLY A 94 0.19 26.68 -2.00
CA GLY A 94 -0.08 25.59 -1.07
C GLY A 94 1.18 24.75 -0.83
N PRO A 95 1.37 24.19 0.38
CA PRO A 95 2.52 23.35 0.66
C PRO A 95 2.50 22.12 -0.25
N LEU A 96 3.70 21.63 -0.55
CA LEU A 96 4.00 20.45 -1.35
C LEU A 96 3.05 19.29 -1.02
N LEU A 97 2.20 18.95 -1.97
CA LEU A 97 1.36 17.76 -1.89
C LEU A 97 2.26 16.55 -2.10
N ARG A 98 2.52 15.89 -1.02
CA ARG A 98 3.38 14.72 -1.01
C ARG A 98 2.64 13.54 -1.62
N ILE A 99 3.37 12.63 -2.17
CA ILE A 99 2.99 11.43 -2.90
C ILE A 99 2.00 10.59 -2.11
N GLY A 100 1.64 9.58 -2.10
CA GLY A 100 0.70 8.81 -1.30
C GLY A 100 0.75 9.15 0.18
N GLN A 101 -0.32 9.67 0.71
CA GLN A 101 -0.41 10.10 2.10
C GLN A 101 -1.70 9.65 2.76
N ILE A 102 -1.56 9.08 3.96
CA ILE A 102 -2.69 8.90 4.87
C ILE A 102 -3.08 10.26 5.44
N ILE A 103 -4.36 10.56 5.42
CA ILE A 103 -4.94 11.78 5.98
C ILE A 103 -5.62 11.42 7.28
N GLU A 104 -5.02 11.78 8.39
CA GLU A 104 -5.58 11.54 9.72
C GLU A 104 -6.59 12.63 10.08
N ARG A 105 -7.45 12.36 11.06
CA ARG A 105 -8.48 13.29 11.54
C ARG A 105 -7.89 14.66 11.94
N ASN A 106 -6.74 14.68 12.60
CA ASN A 106 -6.10 15.90 13.07
C ASN A 106 -5.32 16.65 11.96
N SER A 107 -5.04 16.00 10.83
CA SER A 107 -4.24 16.59 9.75
C SER A 107 -5.07 17.29 8.67
N LEU A 108 -6.40 17.13 8.66
CA LEU A 108 -7.28 17.84 7.71
C LEU A 108 -7.12 19.37 7.78
N ARG A 109 -6.79 19.93 8.96
CA ARG A 109 -6.57 21.37 9.14
C ARG A 109 -5.21 21.85 8.67
N GLY A 110 -4.20 21.00 8.74
CA GLY A 110 -2.79 21.35 8.49
C GLY A 110 -2.25 20.91 7.13
N VAL A 111 -2.90 19.96 6.50
CA VAL A 111 -2.51 19.45 5.17
C VAL A 111 -3.47 20.02 4.14
N PRO A 112 -3.01 20.74 3.11
CA PRO A 112 -3.85 21.09 1.98
C PRO A 112 -4.25 19.82 1.26
N VAL A 113 -5.40 19.29 1.65
CA VAL A 113 -5.98 18.12 1.00
C VAL A 113 -6.49 18.56 -0.37
N GLY A 114 -5.71 18.26 -1.42
CA GLY A 114 -6.18 18.30 -2.78
C GLY A 114 -6.84 19.62 -3.23
N GLY A 115 -6.42 20.78 -2.70
CA GLY A 115 -7.01 22.06 -3.08
C GLY A 115 -8.35 22.39 -2.39
N ILE A 116 -8.71 21.70 -1.33
CA ILE A 116 -9.81 22.12 -0.45
C ILE A 116 -9.42 23.44 0.25
N PRO A 117 -10.23 24.48 0.16
CA PRO A 117 -9.98 25.71 0.91
C PRO A 117 -9.90 25.42 2.43
N PRO A 118 -8.95 26.03 3.19
CA PRO A 118 -8.75 25.73 4.61
C PRO A 118 -10.02 25.84 5.47
N ALA A 119 -10.87 26.83 5.21
CA ALA A 119 -12.14 27.01 5.91
C ALA A 119 -13.11 25.83 5.68
N LYS A 120 -13.14 25.28 4.47
CA LYS A 120 -13.94 24.08 4.14
C LYS A 120 -13.36 22.82 4.77
N ALA A 121 -12.03 22.67 4.79
CA ALA A 121 -11.35 21.55 5.45
C ALA A 121 -11.67 21.51 6.96
N ALA A 122 -11.59 22.65 7.65
CA ALA A 122 -11.97 22.76 9.05
C ALA A 122 -13.46 22.43 9.29
N SER A 123 -14.34 22.83 8.38
CA SER A 123 -15.77 22.51 8.45
C SER A 123 -16.05 21.01 8.26
N LEU A 124 -15.30 20.33 7.39
CA LEU A 124 -15.41 18.88 7.20
C LEU A 124 -15.07 18.14 8.49
N GLU A 125 -13.97 18.48 9.13
CA GLU A 125 -13.53 17.84 10.36
C GLU A 125 -14.57 17.96 11.48
N LEU A 126 -15.10 19.17 11.68
CA LEU A 126 -16.02 19.45 12.77
C LEU A 126 -17.43 18.89 12.57
N ASN A 127 -17.91 18.84 11.32
CA ASN A 127 -19.35 18.68 11.05
C ASN A 127 -19.74 17.35 10.43
N THR A 128 -18.77 16.51 9.98
CA THR A 128 -19.09 15.37 9.13
C THR A 128 -18.58 14.00 9.63
N LYS A 129 -17.97 13.95 10.81
CA LYS A 129 -17.39 12.71 11.37
C LYS A 129 -16.43 12.03 10.39
N PHE A 130 -15.45 12.79 9.91
CA PHE A 130 -14.34 12.26 9.12
C PHE A 130 -13.51 11.26 9.93
N ASP A 131 -13.17 10.13 9.34
CA ASP A 131 -12.39 9.05 9.97
C ASP A 131 -10.93 9.07 9.53
N VAL A 132 -10.69 8.80 8.25
CA VAL A 132 -9.36 8.70 7.64
C VAL A 132 -9.46 8.95 6.14
N GLY A 133 -8.36 9.33 5.51
CA GLY A 133 -8.26 9.46 4.05
C GLY A 133 -6.94 8.95 3.52
N PHE A 134 -6.89 8.82 2.21
CA PHE A 134 -5.64 8.57 1.48
C PHE A 134 -5.61 9.40 0.21
N MET A 135 -4.46 9.96 -0.11
CA MET A 135 -4.23 10.80 -1.28
C MET A 135 -3.07 10.25 -2.11
N SER A 136 -3.18 10.40 -3.42
CA SER A 136 -2.19 9.99 -4.41
C SER A 136 -2.03 11.07 -5.46
N THR A 137 -0.82 11.59 -5.65
CA THR A 137 -0.52 12.71 -6.55
C THR A 137 0.63 12.33 -7.50
N ALA A 138 0.54 12.71 -8.77
CA ALA A 138 1.65 12.65 -9.71
C ALA A 138 1.49 13.70 -10.81
N GLY A 139 2.60 14.03 -11.45
CA GLY A 139 2.68 14.88 -12.65
C GLY A 139 3.35 14.18 -13.81
N ASP A 140 3.37 14.86 -14.96
CA ASP A 140 4.10 14.44 -16.16
C ASP A 140 5.61 14.74 -16.07
N SER A 141 6.03 15.56 -15.12
CA SER A 141 7.43 15.87 -14.81
C SER A 141 7.62 16.13 -13.32
N ALA A 142 8.81 15.86 -12.79
CA ALA A 142 9.13 16.05 -11.38
C ALA A 142 9.31 17.53 -11.01
N THR A 143 9.96 18.31 -11.85
CA THR A 143 10.39 19.68 -11.51
C THR A 143 9.56 20.77 -12.19
N THR A 144 9.05 20.54 -13.37
CA THR A 144 8.25 21.51 -14.14
C THR A 144 7.04 20.86 -14.77
N PRO A 145 6.09 20.33 -13.98
CA PRO A 145 4.95 19.63 -14.54
C PRO A 145 4.09 20.57 -15.37
N ARG A 146 3.67 20.12 -16.55
CA ARG A 146 2.62 20.75 -17.35
C ARG A 146 1.25 20.27 -16.91
N THR A 147 1.20 19.05 -16.44
CA THR A 147 -0.03 18.38 -16.01
C THR A 147 0.21 17.65 -14.69
N GLN A 148 -0.70 17.83 -13.76
CA GLN A 148 -0.69 17.16 -12.48
C GLN A 148 -2.10 16.72 -12.10
N LEU A 149 -2.21 15.53 -11.51
CA LEU A 149 -3.44 14.99 -10.98
C LEU A 149 -3.22 14.51 -9.55
N SER A 150 -4.17 14.81 -8.68
CA SER A 150 -4.28 14.24 -7.34
C SER A 150 -5.64 13.58 -7.19
N ALA A 151 -5.66 12.37 -6.69
CA ALA A 151 -6.86 11.64 -6.34
C ALA A 151 -6.85 11.33 -4.85
N THR A 152 -7.97 11.59 -4.19
CA THR A 152 -8.11 11.45 -2.74
C THR A 152 -9.41 10.71 -2.44
N LEU A 153 -9.37 9.79 -1.50
CA LEU A 153 -10.55 9.25 -0.84
C LEU A 153 -10.56 9.71 0.61
N LEU A 154 -11.69 10.24 1.05
CA LEU A 154 -11.97 10.59 2.43
C LEU A 154 -13.07 9.67 2.94
N ARG A 155 -12.83 8.95 4.03
CA ARG A 155 -13.80 8.09 4.68
C ARG A 155 -14.50 8.80 5.81
N PHE A 156 -15.82 8.59 5.88
CA PHE A 156 -16.67 9.09 6.94
C PHE A 156 -17.34 7.92 7.67
N SER A 157 -17.79 8.15 8.88
CA SER A 157 -18.44 7.10 9.68
C SER A 157 -19.77 6.64 9.08
N THR A 158 -20.41 7.44 8.22
CA THR A 158 -21.71 7.13 7.59
C THR A 158 -21.81 7.70 6.17
N ASP A 159 -22.70 7.13 5.35
CA ASP A 159 -23.03 7.63 4.02
C ASP A 159 -23.56 9.07 4.08
N ALA A 160 -24.45 9.36 5.01
CA ALA A 160 -24.97 10.71 5.23
C ALA A 160 -23.87 11.72 5.62
N GLY A 161 -22.83 11.26 6.31
CA GLY A 161 -21.62 12.06 6.60
C GLY A 161 -20.85 12.43 5.34
N ALA A 162 -20.68 11.47 4.42
CA ALA A 162 -20.03 11.70 3.12
C ALA A 162 -20.85 12.65 2.23
N GLU A 163 -22.17 12.47 2.15
CA GLU A 163 -23.07 13.36 1.41
C GLU A 163 -23.03 14.80 1.97
N LYS A 164 -23.09 14.96 3.29
CA LYS A 164 -22.96 16.26 3.96
C LYS A 164 -21.59 16.90 3.66
N ALA A 165 -20.54 16.10 3.63
CA ALA A 165 -19.20 16.58 3.29
C ALA A 165 -19.15 17.16 1.88
N VAL A 166 -19.71 16.46 0.88
CA VAL A 166 -19.78 16.95 -0.50
C VAL A 166 -20.58 18.23 -0.61
N ILE A 167 -21.72 18.35 0.10
CA ILE A 167 -22.50 19.58 0.14
C ILE A 167 -21.65 20.75 0.71
N THR A 168 -20.90 20.49 1.78
CA THR A 168 -20.00 21.49 2.40
C THR A 168 -18.89 21.94 1.44
N LEU A 169 -18.40 21.02 0.59
CA LEU A 169 -17.35 21.29 -0.38
C LEU A 169 -17.82 22.08 -1.60
N ARG A 170 -19.11 22.08 -1.93
CA ARG A 170 -19.66 22.73 -3.12
C ARG A 170 -19.21 24.20 -3.23
N ALA A 171 -18.77 24.59 -4.42
CA ALA A 171 -18.50 25.98 -4.76
C ALA A 171 -19.80 26.69 -5.24
N ASP A 172 -19.80 28.04 -5.16
CA ASP A 172 -20.90 28.85 -5.67
C ASP A 172 -20.96 28.97 -7.20
N PRO A 173 -19.82 28.97 -7.95
CA PRO A 173 -19.88 29.08 -9.41
C PRO A 173 -20.50 27.82 -10.04
N PRO A 174 -21.16 27.96 -11.22
CA PRO A 174 -21.78 26.82 -11.87
C PRO A 174 -20.73 25.77 -12.26
N ALA A 175 -21.07 24.50 -12.00
CA ALA A 175 -20.21 23.37 -12.36
C ALA A 175 -20.19 23.19 -13.89
N PRO A 176 -19.07 22.68 -14.46
CA PRO A 176 -19.02 22.27 -15.86
C PRO A 176 -20.15 21.29 -16.21
N ALA A 177 -20.79 21.45 -17.38
CA ALA A 177 -21.91 20.61 -17.79
C ALA A 177 -21.59 19.09 -17.78
N ALA A 178 -20.34 18.72 -18.08
CA ALA A 178 -19.89 17.34 -18.02
C ALA A 178 -19.92 16.76 -16.60
N LEU A 179 -19.68 17.56 -15.56
CA LEU A 179 -19.73 17.14 -14.16
C LEU A 179 -21.16 16.78 -13.72
N ALA A 180 -22.18 17.45 -14.28
CA ALA A 180 -23.59 17.17 -13.99
C ALA A 180 -24.03 15.75 -14.38
N ARG A 181 -23.27 15.04 -15.21
CA ARG A 181 -23.53 13.63 -15.57
C ARG A 181 -23.10 12.63 -14.52
N ILE A 182 -22.32 13.07 -13.53
CA ILE A 182 -21.85 12.22 -12.43
C ILE A 182 -22.77 12.46 -11.23
N PRO A 183 -23.52 11.46 -10.77
CA PRO A 183 -24.48 11.62 -9.66
C PRO A 183 -23.81 12.16 -8.39
N GLY A 184 -24.38 13.22 -7.83
CA GLY A 184 -23.90 13.84 -6.60
C GLY A 184 -22.58 14.60 -6.72
N ALA A 185 -21.99 14.69 -7.91
CA ALA A 185 -20.73 15.41 -8.09
C ALA A 185 -20.91 16.93 -7.97
N VAL A 186 -19.91 17.57 -7.39
CA VAL A 186 -19.83 19.03 -7.20
C VAL A 186 -18.50 19.59 -7.66
N LEU A 187 -18.51 20.84 -8.14
CA LEU A 187 -17.30 21.64 -8.26
C LEU A 187 -16.94 22.14 -6.85
N VAL A 188 -15.70 21.95 -6.44
CA VAL A 188 -15.17 22.43 -5.14
C VAL A 188 -14.48 23.77 -5.31
N SER A 189 -13.66 23.88 -6.37
CA SER A 189 -13.01 25.14 -6.76
C SER A 189 -12.55 25.07 -8.20
N SER A 190 -12.43 26.24 -8.83
CA SER A 190 -11.79 26.43 -10.13
C SER A 190 -11.02 27.74 -10.09
N ALA A 191 -9.80 27.76 -10.59
CA ALA A 191 -8.94 28.92 -10.66
C ALA A 191 -8.14 28.91 -11.96
N SER A 192 -7.89 30.11 -12.49
CA SER A 192 -7.03 30.32 -13.66
C SER A 192 -6.15 31.53 -13.42
N GLY A 193 -4.86 31.41 -13.72
CA GLY A 193 -3.89 32.50 -13.57
C GLY A 193 -2.51 32.08 -14.04
N GLY A 194 -1.73 33.00 -14.63
CA GLY A 194 -0.37 32.71 -15.08
C GLY A 194 -0.25 31.61 -16.13
N GLY A 195 -1.30 31.35 -16.94
CA GLY A 195 -1.32 30.25 -17.92
C GLY A 195 -1.56 28.87 -17.28
N VAL A 196 -1.90 28.82 -15.99
CA VAL A 196 -2.23 27.60 -15.24
C VAL A 196 -3.73 27.59 -14.97
N THR A 197 -4.38 26.47 -15.19
CA THR A 197 -5.75 26.20 -14.75
C THR A 197 -5.76 25.09 -13.70
N LYS A 198 -6.62 25.25 -12.70
CA LYS A 198 -6.81 24.31 -11.61
C LYS A 198 -8.30 24.03 -11.44
N THR A 199 -8.66 22.77 -11.37
CA THR A 199 -10.04 22.34 -11.13
C THR A 199 -10.06 21.27 -10.04
N VAL A 200 -10.95 21.44 -9.07
CA VAL A 200 -11.18 20.49 -7.98
C VAL A 200 -12.63 20.06 -8.03
N VAL A 201 -12.87 18.75 -8.07
CA VAL A 201 -14.21 18.14 -8.13
C VAL A 201 -14.33 17.07 -7.04
N ALA A 202 -15.55 16.86 -6.54
CA ALA A 202 -15.83 15.84 -5.54
C ALA A 202 -17.17 15.15 -5.81
N ALA A 203 -17.30 13.89 -5.38
CA ALA A 203 -18.56 13.17 -5.36
C ALA A 203 -18.61 12.16 -4.22
N PRO A 204 -19.80 11.86 -3.65
CA PRO A 204 -19.97 10.81 -2.66
C PRO A 204 -20.07 9.43 -3.30
N VAL A 205 -19.59 8.42 -2.61
CA VAL A 205 -19.79 7.00 -2.94
C VAL A 205 -19.84 6.20 -1.64
N ASN A 206 -21.00 5.73 -1.23
CA ASN A 206 -21.23 5.15 0.10
C ASN A 206 -20.73 6.14 1.19
N ASN A 207 -20.01 5.65 2.18
CA ASN A 207 -19.42 6.47 3.23
C ASN A 207 -18.08 7.14 2.84
N LEU A 208 -17.78 7.22 1.54
CA LEU A 208 -16.56 7.85 1.02
C LEU A 208 -16.90 9.13 0.26
N VAL A 209 -15.95 10.07 0.25
CA VAL A 209 -15.91 11.18 -0.70
C VAL A 209 -14.69 10.98 -1.60
N ALA A 210 -14.95 10.82 -2.90
CA ALA A 210 -13.93 10.92 -3.92
C ALA A 210 -13.68 12.39 -4.22
N LEU A 211 -12.44 12.84 -4.09
CA LEU A 211 -11.99 14.19 -4.38
C LEU A 211 -10.86 14.11 -5.40
N VAL A 212 -10.98 14.86 -6.48
CA VAL A 212 -9.95 14.91 -7.51
C VAL A 212 -9.59 16.37 -7.82
N TRP A 213 -8.30 16.61 -7.88
CA TRP A 213 -7.71 17.87 -8.23
C TRP A 213 -6.81 17.68 -9.47
N ALA A 214 -7.04 18.50 -10.50
CA ALA A 214 -6.19 18.57 -11.69
C ALA A 214 -5.64 19.97 -11.85
N THR A 215 -4.37 20.06 -12.25
CA THR A 215 -3.72 21.30 -12.67
C THR A 215 -3.08 21.11 -14.04
N THR A 216 -3.27 22.06 -14.94
CA THR A 216 -2.70 22.02 -16.30
C THR A 216 -2.14 23.39 -16.71
N ARG A 217 -1.12 23.39 -17.59
CA ARG A 217 -0.60 24.60 -18.23
C ARG A 217 -1.07 24.63 -19.69
N GLY A 218 -1.74 25.73 -20.07
CA GLY A 218 -2.15 25.96 -21.44
C GLY A 218 -3.38 25.18 -21.93
N THR A 219 -4.00 24.35 -21.07
CA THR A 219 -5.22 23.59 -21.38
C THR A 219 -6.20 23.66 -20.20
N ASP A 220 -7.47 23.30 -20.45
CA ASP A 220 -8.46 23.21 -19.37
C ASP A 220 -8.20 21.98 -18.49
N SER A 221 -8.17 22.19 -17.19
CA SER A 221 -7.99 21.13 -16.20
C SER A 221 -9.31 20.39 -15.85
N ALA A 222 -10.46 20.90 -16.28
CA ALA A 222 -11.75 20.33 -15.90
C ALA A 222 -11.96 18.93 -16.50
N ASP A 223 -11.60 18.71 -17.75
CA ASP A 223 -11.72 17.39 -18.39
C ASP A 223 -10.87 16.33 -17.67
N LEU A 224 -9.64 16.65 -17.33
CA LEU A 224 -8.75 15.75 -16.58
C LEU A 224 -9.30 15.46 -15.18
N ALA A 225 -9.81 16.47 -14.47
CA ALA A 225 -10.42 16.29 -13.16
C ALA A 225 -11.66 15.39 -13.22
N ILE A 226 -12.52 15.54 -14.22
CA ILE A 226 -13.74 14.74 -14.42
C ILE A 226 -13.40 13.29 -14.77
N ARG A 227 -12.43 13.06 -15.67
CA ARG A 227 -11.93 11.69 -15.95
C ARG A 227 -11.36 11.03 -14.71
N GLY A 228 -10.54 11.77 -13.96
CA GLY A 228 -9.99 11.31 -12.69
C GLY A 228 -11.10 10.95 -11.68
N LEU A 229 -12.12 11.80 -11.53
CA LEU A 229 -13.24 11.53 -10.64
C LEU A 229 -14.02 10.28 -11.05
N THR A 230 -14.29 10.10 -12.34
CA THR A 230 -14.98 8.91 -12.86
C THR A 230 -14.21 7.64 -12.53
N SER A 231 -12.92 7.59 -12.82
CA SER A 231 -12.06 6.45 -12.51
C SER A 231 -11.97 6.21 -10.99
N GLN A 232 -11.90 7.29 -10.20
CA GLN A 232 -11.84 7.18 -8.73
C GLN A 232 -13.14 6.62 -8.15
N LEU A 233 -14.30 7.00 -8.66
CA LEU A 233 -15.59 6.47 -8.22
C LEU A 233 -15.74 4.98 -8.53
N GLU A 234 -15.30 4.54 -9.71
CA GLU A 234 -15.31 3.11 -10.07
C GLU A 234 -14.45 2.31 -9.09
N ARG A 235 -13.24 2.79 -8.85
CA ARG A 235 -12.32 2.12 -7.94
C ARG A 235 -12.78 2.17 -6.48
N ALA A 236 -13.33 3.27 -6.03
CA ALA A 236 -13.84 3.42 -4.67
C ALA A 236 -14.91 2.37 -4.30
N ARG A 237 -15.68 1.88 -5.28
CA ARG A 237 -16.67 0.81 -5.06
C ARG A 237 -16.03 -0.54 -4.67
N THR A 238 -14.75 -0.73 -4.91
CA THR A 238 -14.02 -1.94 -4.50
C THR A 238 -13.61 -1.92 -3.03
N TYR A 239 -13.63 -0.75 -2.39
CA TYR A 239 -13.26 -0.61 -0.98
C TYR A 239 -14.21 -1.43 -0.09
N ARG A 240 -13.60 -2.14 0.83
CA ARG A 240 -14.29 -2.85 1.90
C ARG A 240 -13.68 -2.39 3.21
N PRO A 241 -14.42 -1.63 4.03
CA PRO A 241 -13.93 -1.21 5.33
C PRO A 241 -13.63 -2.44 6.18
N SER A 242 -12.53 -2.41 6.90
CA SER A 242 -12.14 -3.53 7.75
C SER A 242 -13.11 -3.71 8.90
N ILE A 243 -13.76 -2.65 9.35
CA ILE A 243 -14.77 -2.67 10.42
C ILE A 243 -15.78 -1.53 10.25
N ALA A 244 -17.02 -1.79 10.67
CA ALA A 244 -18.01 -0.75 10.97
C ALA A 244 -17.55 -0.01 12.23
N LEU A 245 -17.03 1.20 12.05
CA LEU A 245 -16.47 1.99 13.13
C LEU A 245 -17.57 2.67 13.94
N SER A 246 -17.93 2.05 15.03
CA SER A 246 -18.65 2.71 16.11
C SER A 246 -17.65 3.29 17.11
N SER A 247 -18.03 4.33 17.79
CA SER A 247 -17.38 5.17 18.80
C SER A 247 -16.47 4.51 19.86
N VAL A 248 -15.68 3.51 19.49
CA VAL A 248 -14.77 2.81 20.40
C VAL A 248 -13.45 3.57 20.50
N VAL A 249 -12.83 3.53 21.66
CA VAL A 249 -11.57 4.24 21.96
C VAL A 249 -10.44 3.82 21.02
N ILE A 250 -10.33 2.53 20.71
CA ILE A 250 -9.40 2.00 19.69
C ILE A 250 -10.23 1.19 18.71
N PRO A 251 -10.27 1.56 17.41
CA PRO A 251 -10.97 0.79 16.39
C PRO A 251 -10.35 -0.61 16.27
N ALA A 252 -11.18 -1.65 16.17
CA ALA A 252 -10.72 -3.02 16.01
C ALA A 252 -10.34 -3.30 14.53
N VAL A 253 -9.34 -2.60 14.00
CA VAL A 253 -8.78 -2.82 12.67
C VAL A 253 -7.87 -4.05 12.71
N PRO A 254 -7.98 -5.01 11.77
CA PRO A 254 -7.01 -6.10 11.67
C PRO A 254 -5.61 -5.52 11.45
N MET A 255 -4.70 -5.72 12.41
CA MET A 255 -3.32 -5.24 12.33
C MET A 255 -2.38 -6.25 11.67
N ASP A 256 -2.86 -7.45 11.42
CA ASP A 256 -2.12 -8.51 10.74
C ASP A 256 -3.03 -9.24 9.74
N ARG A 257 -2.70 -9.18 8.47
CA ARG A 257 -3.39 -9.89 7.41
C ARG A 257 -2.57 -11.10 7.00
N ASP A 258 -3.16 -12.28 7.04
CA ASP A 258 -2.53 -13.55 6.65
C ASP A 258 -1.20 -13.80 7.41
N GLY A 259 -1.04 -13.26 8.62
CA GLY A 259 0.15 -13.43 9.42
C GLY A 259 1.39 -12.69 8.90
N ILE A 260 1.24 -11.69 8.01
CA ILE A 260 2.40 -11.02 7.40
C ILE A 260 3.14 -10.12 8.41
N MET A 261 2.43 -9.48 9.32
CA MET A 261 3.02 -8.62 10.35
C MET A 261 3.65 -9.41 11.48
N SER A 262 3.06 -10.55 11.86
CA SER A 262 3.65 -11.45 12.86
C SER A 262 5.01 -12.01 12.45
N ARG A 263 5.32 -11.97 11.15
CA ARG A 263 6.60 -12.37 10.55
C ARG A 263 7.69 -11.29 10.60
N THR A 264 7.36 -10.05 10.97
CA THR A 264 8.29 -8.93 11.08
C THR A 264 8.83 -8.80 12.51
N LEU A 265 9.99 -8.17 12.66
CA LEU A 265 10.44 -7.71 13.97
C LEU A 265 9.63 -6.49 14.40
N GLU A 266 9.46 -6.33 15.70
CA GLU A 266 8.85 -5.16 16.29
C GLU A 266 9.69 -3.90 16.02
N SER A 267 9.02 -2.76 15.83
CA SER A 267 9.69 -1.47 15.74
C SER A 267 10.39 -1.13 17.03
N GLN A 268 11.63 -0.61 16.95
CA GLN A 268 12.24 -0.03 18.15
C GLN A 268 11.62 1.33 18.45
N ASN A 269 11.29 1.53 19.72
CA ASN A 269 11.06 2.85 20.29
C ASN A 269 12.43 3.54 20.48
N ASP A 270 13.08 3.89 19.38
CA ASP A 270 14.22 4.80 19.44
C ASP A 270 13.63 6.17 19.79
N ASN A 271 13.82 6.62 21.03
CA ASN A 271 13.43 7.94 21.54
C ASN A 271 14.07 9.11 20.74
N GLN A 272 14.82 8.83 19.69
CA GLN A 272 15.56 9.78 18.87
C GLN A 272 15.09 9.84 17.42
N ASN A 273 13.97 9.80 17.07
CA ASN A 273 13.34 9.99 15.77
C ASN A 273 12.38 8.84 15.47
N LYS A 274 11.13 9.10 15.76
CA LYS A 274 10.03 8.48 15.03
C LYS A 274 10.04 8.90 13.56
N THR A 275 11.23 9.01 12.96
CA THR A 275 11.41 9.18 11.54
C THR A 275 11.24 7.81 10.90
N ARG A 276 10.01 7.54 10.49
CA ARG A 276 9.60 6.32 9.82
C ARG A 276 9.93 6.48 8.35
N THR A 277 11.04 5.91 7.89
CA THR A 277 11.43 5.98 6.47
C THR A 277 10.63 4.97 5.65
N ALA A 278 9.89 5.47 4.68
CA ALA A 278 9.33 4.63 3.63
C ALA A 278 10.43 4.11 2.72
N PHE A 279 10.26 2.88 2.22
CA PHE A 279 11.08 2.20 1.21
C PHE A 279 12.00 3.12 0.41
N GLY A 280 13.31 3.20 0.79
CA GLY A 280 14.41 3.68 -0.05
C GLY A 280 14.29 5.08 -0.67
N LEU A 281 13.37 5.93 -0.23
CA LEU A 281 13.28 7.30 -0.69
C LEU A 281 13.46 8.25 0.49
N SER A 282 14.46 9.11 0.39
CA SER A 282 14.80 10.20 1.29
C SER A 282 13.71 11.31 1.39
N SER A 283 12.49 11.04 0.98
CA SER A 283 11.39 12.00 0.91
C SER A 283 10.40 11.81 2.06
N GLY A 284 10.82 11.90 3.30
CA GLY A 284 10.03 12.38 4.44
C GLY A 284 8.62 11.80 4.68
N PHE A 285 8.27 10.65 4.10
CA PHE A 285 7.01 9.94 4.32
C PHE A 285 7.26 8.64 5.05
N GLU A 286 6.72 8.63 6.22
CA GLU A 286 6.78 7.51 7.12
C GLU A 286 5.44 6.80 7.12
N LEU A 287 5.39 5.63 6.46
CA LEU A 287 4.40 4.65 6.81
C LEU A 287 4.77 4.10 8.18
N GLY A 288 3.83 4.16 9.11
CA GLY A 288 3.96 3.43 10.36
C GLY A 288 4.02 1.93 10.13
N ASP A 289 4.17 1.20 11.21
CA ASP A 289 4.05 -0.23 11.21
C ASP A 289 2.69 -0.65 10.67
N GLY A 290 2.68 -1.62 9.76
CA GLY A 290 1.45 -2.09 9.17
C GLY A 290 1.67 -2.93 7.92
N TYR A 291 0.58 -3.44 7.37
CA TYR A 291 0.60 -4.17 6.12
C TYR A 291 -0.13 -3.41 5.01
N PHE A 292 0.31 -3.65 3.79
CA PHE A 292 -0.27 -3.05 2.59
C PHE A 292 0.06 -3.88 1.34
N THR A 293 -0.58 -3.57 0.24
CA THR A 293 -0.33 -4.25 -1.04
C THR A 293 0.82 -3.61 -1.80
N ALA A 294 1.32 -4.30 -2.84
CA ALA A 294 2.30 -3.73 -3.75
C ALA A 294 1.76 -2.46 -4.45
N ARG A 295 0.45 -2.38 -4.70
CA ARG A 295 -0.17 -1.18 -5.25
C ARG A 295 -0.08 0.00 -4.28
N THR A 296 -0.44 -0.20 -3.01
CA THR A 296 -0.30 0.84 -1.99
C THR A 296 1.15 1.30 -1.86
N ALA A 297 2.12 0.36 -1.84
CA ALA A 297 3.53 0.71 -1.85
C ALA A 297 3.91 1.59 -3.06
N TYR A 298 3.41 1.28 -4.26
CA TYR A 298 3.62 2.12 -5.44
C TYR A 298 2.98 3.50 -5.30
N LEU A 299 1.75 3.59 -4.78
CA LEU A 299 1.10 4.89 -4.57
C LEU A 299 1.89 5.80 -3.63
N ILE A 300 2.66 5.21 -2.72
CA ILE A 300 3.51 5.91 -1.77
C ILE A 300 4.86 6.28 -2.40
N ASN A 301 5.53 5.34 -3.06
CA ASN A 301 6.91 5.50 -3.53
C ASN A 301 7.03 6.05 -4.95
N ARG A 302 5.98 5.94 -5.76
CA ARG A 302 5.97 6.33 -7.18
C ARG A 302 7.16 5.77 -7.98
N ASN A 303 7.65 4.60 -7.63
CA ASN A 303 8.69 3.91 -8.38
C ASN A 303 8.06 2.89 -9.35
N PRO A 304 7.87 3.24 -10.63
CA PRO A 304 7.26 2.34 -11.61
C PRO A 304 8.18 1.15 -11.95
N GLY A 305 9.50 1.33 -11.78
CA GLY A 305 10.47 0.25 -11.91
C GLY A 305 10.23 -0.83 -10.86
N TRP A 306 10.14 -0.42 -9.62
CA TRP A 306 9.83 -1.31 -8.51
C TRP A 306 8.46 -2.00 -8.67
N LEU A 307 7.41 -1.25 -9.06
CA LEU A 307 6.08 -1.84 -9.28
C LEU A 307 6.10 -2.93 -10.36
N ARG A 308 6.83 -2.71 -11.47
CA ARG A 308 6.97 -3.74 -12.52
C ARG A 308 7.62 -5.01 -11.99
N VAL A 309 8.69 -4.86 -11.21
CA VAL A 309 9.39 -5.99 -10.57
C VAL A 309 8.46 -6.69 -9.59
N ALA A 310 7.79 -5.96 -8.71
CA ALA A 310 6.84 -6.50 -7.75
C ALA A 310 5.68 -7.25 -8.43
N THR A 311 5.07 -6.65 -9.46
CA THR A 311 3.96 -7.27 -10.21
C THR A 311 4.39 -8.53 -10.93
N ARG A 312 5.54 -8.52 -11.62
CA ARG A 312 6.08 -9.70 -12.34
C ARG A 312 6.30 -10.88 -11.39
N ASN A 313 6.79 -10.61 -10.20
CA ASN A 313 7.05 -11.63 -9.18
C ASN A 313 5.83 -11.93 -8.30
N GLY A 314 4.68 -11.30 -8.59
CA GLY A 314 3.43 -11.51 -7.88
C GLY A 314 3.50 -11.13 -6.41
N ILE A 315 4.22 -10.04 -6.06
CA ILE A 315 4.19 -9.46 -4.72
C ILE A 315 2.79 -8.92 -4.48
N ASP A 316 2.05 -9.51 -3.57
CA ASP A 316 0.66 -9.14 -3.28
C ASP A 316 0.46 -8.50 -1.91
N LEU A 317 1.29 -8.85 -0.92
CA LEU A 317 1.18 -8.38 0.45
C LEU A 317 2.55 -8.07 1.04
N ILE A 318 2.63 -6.99 1.80
CA ILE A 318 3.85 -6.51 2.43
C ILE A 318 3.54 -6.19 3.88
N GLY A 319 4.28 -6.79 4.82
CA GLY A 319 4.32 -6.38 6.22
C GLY A 319 5.57 -5.55 6.44
N LYS A 320 5.43 -4.39 7.06
CA LYS A 320 6.55 -3.46 7.30
C LYS A 320 6.54 -2.92 8.71
N THR A 321 7.72 -2.85 9.30
CA THR A 321 8.03 -2.10 10.52
C THR A 321 9.16 -1.12 10.23
N ASN A 322 9.57 -0.33 11.21
CA ASN A 322 10.74 0.54 11.03
C ASN A 322 12.07 -0.22 10.90
N ARG A 323 12.08 -1.55 11.10
CA ARG A 323 13.28 -2.41 11.05
C ARG A 323 13.30 -3.37 9.90
N THR A 324 12.16 -4.02 9.67
CA THR A 324 12.07 -5.14 8.75
C THR A 324 10.85 -5.03 7.85
N SER A 325 10.99 -5.59 6.67
CA SER A 325 9.87 -5.80 5.75
C SER A 325 9.83 -7.27 5.34
N VAL A 326 8.61 -7.79 5.23
CA VAL A 326 8.34 -9.14 4.72
C VAL A 326 7.41 -8.99 3.53
N LEU A 327 7.87 -9.39 2.35
CA LEU A 327 7.11 -9.31 1.10
C LEU A 327 6.69 -10.72 0.70
N ARG A 328 5.42 -10.90 0.39
CA ARG A 328 4.88 -12.19 -0.07
C ARG A 328 4.87 -12.22 -1.59
N ALA A 329 5.70 -13.08 -2.19
CA ALA A 329 5.71 -13.36 -3.62
C ALA A 329 4.69 -14.46 -3.96
N ARG A 330 4.42 -14.65 -5.26
CA ARG A 330 3.54 -15.70 -5.76
C ARG A 330 4.00 -17.10 -5.33
N ASP A 331 5.29 -17.36 -5.42
CA ASP A 331 5.92 -18.65 -5.11
C ASP A 331 7.41 -18.46 -4.76
N ARG A 332 8.09 -19.54 -4.37
CA ARG A 332 9.51 -19.55 -4.02
C ARG A 332 10.43 -19.11 -5.16
N ALA A 333 10.14 -19.51 -6.39
CA ALA A 333 10.96 -19.13 -7.55
C ALA A 333 10.85 -17.62 -7.81
N SER A 334 9.64 -17.07 -7.72
CA SER A 334 9.38 -15.64 -7.83
C SER A 334 10.07 -14.82 -6.71
N ALA A 335 10.10 -15.35 -5.47
CA ALA A 335 10.81 -14.70 -4.37
C ALA A 335 12.32 -14.62 -4.64
N LYS A 336 12.94 -15.68 -5.18
CA LYS A 336 14.35 -15.68 -5.55
C LYS A 336 14.66 -14.71 -6.69
N VAL A 337 13.81 -14.68 -7.73
CA VAL A 337 13.97 -13.73 -8.84
C VAL A 337 13.87 -12.30 -8.33
N TYR A 338 12.87 -12.00 -7.49
CA TYR A 338 12.73 -10.67 -6.89
C TYR A 338 13.96 -10.29 -6.07
N LEU A 339 14.50 -11.21 -5.25
CA LEU A 339 15.70 -10.98 -4.45
C LEU A 339 16.91 -10.60 -5.31
N VAL A 340 17.13 -11.28 -6.44
CA VAL A 340 18.22 -10.95 -7.37
C VAL A 340 18.04 -9.55 -7.95
N GLU A 341 16.81 -9.21 -8.35
CA GLU A 341 16.51 -7.91 -8.98
C GLU A 341 16.68 -6.72 -8.02
N VAL A 342 16.30 -6.87 -6.75
CA VAL A 342 16.45 -5.78 -5.76
C VAL A 342 17.87 -5.62 -5.23
N ARG A 343 18.72 -6.67 -5.33
CA ARG A 343 20.13 -6.59 -4.95
C ARG A 343 21.02 -5.87 -5.95
N VAL A 344 20.59 -5.79 -7.19
CA VAL A 344 21.33 -5.16 -8.31
C VAL A 344 20.97 -3.67 -8.40
N ASP A 345 20.67 -3.01 -7.29
CA ASP A 345 20.47 -1.56 -7.31
C ASP A 345 21.78 -0.88 -7.73
N PRO A 346 21.78 -0.08 -8.82
CA PRO A 346 22.97 0.61 -9.32
C PRO A 346 23.67 1.54 -8.32
N GLY A 347 22.96 1.94 -7.24
CA GLY A 347 23.51 2.76 -6.15
C GLY A 347 24.25 1.96 -5.07
N SER A 348 24.13 0.64 -5.05
CA SER A 348 24.72 -0.22 -4.03
C SER A 348 26.19 -0.51 -4.35
N THR A 349 27.12 -0.03 -3.51
CA THR A 349 28.57 -0.08 -3.79
C THR A 349 29.27 -1.31 -3.21
N GLN A 350 28.70 -2.03 -2.27
CA GLN A 350 29.32 -3.20 -1.63
C GLN A 350 28.29 -4.28 -1.30
N ALA A 351 28.68 -5.54 -1.52
CA ALA A 351 27.87 -6.70 -1.15
C ALA A 351 28.54 -7.45 0.01
N TYR A 352 27.76 -7.77 1.04
CA TYR A 352 28.19 -8.52 2.21
C TYR A 352 27.40 -9.80 2.38
N GLU A 353 27.99 -10.82 2.98
CA GLU A 353 27.33 -12.07 3.30
C GLU A 353 26.51 -11.96 4.59
N VAL A 354 25.46 -12.78 4.69
CA VAL A 354 24.80 -13.10 5.95
C VAL A 354 25.36 -14.45 6.42
N PRO A 355 26.17 -14.48 7.50
CA PRO A 355 26.76 -15.73 7.97
C PRO A 355 25.69 -16.79 8.27
N GLY A 356 25.86 -18.00 7.75
CA GLY A 356 24.92 -19.10 7.93
C GLY A 356 23.81 -19.21 6.86
N LEU A 357 23.71 -18.27 5.94
CA LEU A 357 22.84 -18.36 4.77
C LEU A 357 23.64 -18.45 3.46
N SER A 358 23.09 -19.11 2.46
CA SER A 358 23.74 -19.14 1.15
C SER A 358 23.69 -17.78 0.47
N ARG A 359 24.67 -17.47 -0.38
CA ARG A 359 24.68 -16.23 -1.16
C ARG A 359 23.50 -16.12 -2.13
N ASP A 360 22.96 -17.25 -2.55
CA ASP A 360 21.80 -17.29 -3.45
C ASP A 360 20.48 -16.93 -2.73
N ASP A 361 20.44 -17.16 -1.42
CA ASP A 361 19.24 -16.96 -0.60
C ASP A 361 19.32 -15.73 0.30
N ALA A 362 20.53 -15.16 0.52
CA ALA A 362 20.70 -14.01 1.42
C ALA A 362 21.92 -13.15 1.06
N GLY A 363 21.94 -11.91 1.51
CA GLY A 363 23.07 -10.96 1.39
C GLY A 363 22.69 -9.57 1.84
N CYS A 364 23.70 -8.72 2.02
CA CYS A 364 23.50 -7.33 2.41
C CYS A 364 24.15 -6.38 1.40
N THR A 365 23.61 -5.18 1.29
CA THR A 365 24.12 -4.06 0.49
C THR A 365 24.39 -2.86 1.35
N TYR A 366 25.20 -1.94 0.86
CA TYR A 366 25.49 -0.65 1.49
C TYR A 366 25.16 0.49 0.54
N ASP A 367 24.40 1.46 1.02
CA ASP A 367 24.08 2.70 0.31
C ASP A 367 24.32 3.90 1.23
N SER A 368 25.35 4.71 0.92
CA SER A 368 25.79 5.84 1.76
C SER A 368 24.81 7.02 1.82
N VAL A 369 23.82 7.08 0.91
CA VAL A 369 22.82 8.17 0.90
C VAL A 369 21.63 7.89 1.82
N LEU A 370 21.49 6.67 2.32
CA LEU A 370 20.41 6.30 3.22
C LEU A 370 20.78 6.59 4.69
N THR A 371 19.80 6.96 5.49
CA THR A 371 19.96 7.10 6.95
C THR A 371 20.25 5.77 7.64
N ARG A 372 19.83 4.66 7.03
CA ARG A 372 20.17 3.28 7.40
C ARG A 372 20.87 2.63 6.22
N PRO A 373 22.20 2.81 6.12
CA PRO A 373 22.92 2.46 4.91
C PRO A 373 23.06 0.96 4.65
N TYR A 374 22.87 0.12 5.65
CA TYR A 374 22.97 -1.33 5.49
C TYR A 374 21.59 -1.95 5.34
N THR A 375 21.36 -2.59 4.21
CA THR A 375 20.14 -3.36 3.94
C THR A 375 20.50 -4.81 3.69
N CYS A 376 20.00 -5.71 4.53
CA CYS A 376 20.14 -7.16 4.37
C CYS A 376 18.84 -7.77 3.85
N TYR A 377 18.97 -8.76 2.98
CA TYR A 377 17.87 -9.48 2.35
C TYR A 377 18.04 -10.98 2.57
N ALA A 378 16.91 -11.69 2.65
CA ALA A 378 16.87 -13.17 2.64
C ALA A 378 15.57 -13.66 2.01
N THR A 379 15.54 -14.95 1.62
CA THR A 379 14.30 -15.60 1.17
C THR A 379 13.99 -16.84 2.02
N VAL A 380 12.70 -17.01 2.35
CA VAL A 380 12.17 -18.23 2.99
C VAL A 380 10.88 -18.61 2.30
N GLY A 381 10.85 -19.77 1.63
CA GLY A 381 9.71 -20.13 0.82
C GLY A 381 9.37 -19.05 -0.20
N ARG A 382 8.13 -18.59 -0.20
CA ARG A 382 7.67 -17.48 -1.06
C ARG A 382 7.87 -16.07 -0.47
N TYR A 383 8.50 -15.96 0.69
CA TYR A 383 8.70 -14.68 1.35
C TYR A 383 10.09 -14.12 1.07
N VAL A 384 10.14 -12.82 0.74
CA VAL A 384 11.35 -12.03 0.70
C VAL A 384 11.41 -11.18 1.96
N LEU A 385 12.51 -11.27 2.65
CA LEU A 385 12.78 -10.59 3.91
C LEU A 385 13.77 -9.45 3.66
N GLN A 386 13.57 -8.32 4.32
CA GLN A 386 14.46 -7.18 4.28
C GLN A 386 14.66 -6.63 5.70
N ALA A 387 15.88 -6.30 6.05
CA ALA A 387 16.23 -5.64 7.31
C ALA A 387 17.16 -4.46 7.04
N GLU A 388 16.87 -3.31 7.64
CA GLU A 388 17.63 -2.08 7.49
C GLU A 388 18.23 -1.65 8.83
N SER A 389 19.50 -1.18 8.81
CA SER A 389 20.17 -0.71 10.03
C SER A 389 21.26 0.30 9.73
N THR A 390 21.69 1.01 10.78
CA THR A 390 22.84 1.91 10.76
C THR A 390 24.17 1.17 10.77
N THR A 391 24.20 -0.11 11.19
CA THR A 391 25.40 -0.94 11.20
C THR A 391 25.15 -2.28 10.51
N LEU A 392 26.19 -2.84 9.89
CA LEU A 392 26.10 -4.13 9.20
C LEU A 392 25.74 -5.28 10.16
N ASP A 393 26.29 -5.29 11.37
CA ASP A 393 26.06 -6.36 12.34
C ASP A 393 24.60 -6.36 12.82
N LEU A 394 24.02 -5.20 13.14
CA LEU A 394 22.62 -5.10 13.49
C LEU A 394 21.68 -5.50 12.31
N ALA A 395 22.04 -5.14 11.07
CA ALA A 395 21.29 -5.56 9.90
C ALA A 395 21.33 -7.09 9.70
N ARG A 396 22.51 -7.71 9.92
CA ARG A 396 22.71 -9.16 9.87
C ARG A 396 21.92 -9.88 10.98
N GLN A 397 21.94 -9.35 12.18
CA GLN A 397 21.20 -9.91 13.32
C GLN A 397 19.69 -9.81 13.07
N ALA A 398 19.20 -8.66 12.61
CA ALA A 398 17.79 -8.46 12.31
C ALA A 398 17.29 -9.38 11.18
N ILE A 399 18.07 -9.54 10.09
CA ILE A 399 17.68 -10.44 9.01
C ILE A 399 17.74 -11.91 9.44
N SER A 400 18.72 -12.30 10.28
CA SER A 400 18.82 -13.64 10.83
C SER A 400 17.62 -13.98 11.73
N ALA A 401 17.22 -13.06 12.59
CA ALA A 401 16.04 -13.23 13.44
C ALA A 401 14.75 -13.33 12.59
N THR A 402 14.58 -12.43 11.61
CA THR A 402 13.41 -12.46 10.70
C THR A 402 13.37 -13.76 9.89
N TYR A 403 14.52 -14.26 9.45
CA TYR A 403 14.63 -15.56 8.78
C TYR A 403 14.15 -16.71 9.68
N LEU A 404 14.59 -16.74 10.95
CA LEU A 404 14.19 -17.77 11.92
C LEU A 404 12.69 -17.72 12.20
N ILE A 405 12.09 -16.53 12.37
CA ILE A 405 10.65 -16.37 12.52
C ILE A 405 9.92 -16.99 11.31
N ASN A 406 10.35 -16.66 10.10
CA ASN A 406 9.67 -17.11 8.87
C ASN A 406 9.83 -18.62 8.62
N ARG A 407 10.94 -19.22 9.01
CA ARG A 407 11.09 -20.69 9.01
C ARG A 407 10.11 -21.39 9.96
N THR A 408 9.89 -20.82 11.14
CA THR A 408 8.99 -21.40 12.14
C THR A 408 7.54 -21.39 11.70
N VAL A 409 7.10 -20.32 11.03
CA VAL A 409 5.70 -20.18 10.57
C VAL A 409 5.41 -21.05 9.33
N GLY A 410 6.45 -21.41 8.56
CA GLY A 410 6.30 -22.21 7.36
C GLY A 410 5.79 -21.42 6.13
N GLU A 411 5.55 -22.15 5.04
CA GLU A 411 5.20 -21.63 3.71
C GLU A 411 3.68 -21.49 3.47
N ASN A 412 2.85 -21.40 4.49
CA ASN A 412 1.39 -21.35 4.33
C ASN A 412 0.89 -20.11 3.58
#